data_ce3c963d3d57fc4dff945f58db3c1a01
#
_entry.id   ce3c963d3d57fc4dff945f58db3c1a01
#
_cell.length_a   1.000
_cell.length_b   1.000
_cell.length_c   1.000
_cell.angle_alpha   90.00
_cell.angle_beta   90.00
_cell.angle_gamma   90.00
#
_symmetry.space_group_name_H-M   'P 1'
#
loop_
_entity.id
_entity.type
_entity.pdbx_description
1 polymer ?
#
loop_
_entity_poly.entity_id
_entity_poly.type
_entity_poly.pdbx_seq_one_letter_code
_entity_poly.pdbx_strand_id
1 'polypeptide(L)'
;MDSTDLRIERLTPSRGDDFLRFFDHEKGPAFADNPEWAKCYCHFYEVPTALTWSNFDGPANRLAMRARIASAEMEGYLAYADDEVVGWMNAQPYSKLRPACARMRIAEPPLPVPPHDAAAIVCFVVAPAYRRQGVARALLAAGLANLAARGIALVDAFPWKAEPGDTKAADHYHGTLSMFTAAGFVPIATHDNVTVVRKSLR
;
A
#
# COMPACT_ATOMS: atom_id res chain seq x y z
N MET A 1 -7.55 26.29 -7.06
CA MET A 1 -7.99 25.17 -6.22
C MET A 1 -7.07 25.16 -5.03
N ASP A 2 -7.59 25.44 -3.86
CA ASP A 2 -6.80 25.41 -2.65
C ASP A 2 -6.20 24.02 -2.48
N SER A 3 -4.92 23.97 -2.20
CA SER A 3 -4.20 22.73 -1.90
C SER A 3 -4.84 22.15 -0.64
N THR A 4 -5.51 21.00 -0.76
CA THR A 4 -6.00 20.28 0.41
C THR A 4 -4.79 20.02 1.30
N ASP A 5 -4.80 20.53 2.51
CA ASP A 5 -3.70 20.29 3.46
C ASP A 5 -3.77 18.82 3.91
N LEU A 6 -2.83 18.02 3.39
CA LEU A 6 -2.79 16.58 3.65
C LEU A 6 -1.88 16.29 4.83
N ARG A 7 -2.42 15.69 5.87
CA ARG A 7 -1.66 15.15 6.99
C ARG A 7 -1.43 13.65 6.79
N ILE A 8 -0.18 13.23 6.76
CA ILE A 8 0.19 11.81 6.60
C ILE A 8 0.63 11.25 7.94
N GLU A 9 -0.02 10.17 8.35
CA GLU A 9 0.20 9.54 9.64
C GLU A 9 0.51 8.04 9.48
N ARG A 10 1.47 7.55 10.25
CA ARG A 10 1.72 6.11 10.32
C ARG A 10 0.54 5.41 11.00
N LEU A 11 0.14 4.26 10.47
CA LEU A 11 -0.85 3.40 11.12
C LEU A 11 -0.30 2.88 12.45
N THR A 12 -1.09 3.08 13.48
CA THR A 12 -0.86 2.61 14.85
C THR A 12 -2.13 1.96 15.38
N PRO A 13 -2.09 1.18 16.48
CA PRO A 13 -3.31 0.66 17.10
C PRO A 13 -4.38 1.72 17.38
N SER A 14 -3.98 2.93 17.78
CA SER A 14 -4.90 4.05 18.04
C SER A 14 -5.60 4.61 16.80
N ARG A 15 -5.11 4.30 15.59
CA ARG A 15 -5.70 4.68 14.30
C ARG A 15 -6.40 3.52 13.60
N GLY A 16 -6.57 2.40 14.31
CA GLY A 16 -7.19 1.20 13.72
C GLY A 16 -8.62 1.45 13.26
N ASP A 17 -9.40 2.20 14.04
CA ASP A 17 -10.79 2.50 13.66
C ASP A 17 -10.87 3.46 12.46
N ASP A 18 -9.90 4.36 12.29
CA ASP A 18 -9.81 5.24 11.12
C ASP A 18 -9.54 4.42 9.85
N PHE A 19 -8.57 3.48 9.92
CA PHE A 19 -8.30 2.54 8.85
C PHE A 19 -9.54 1.72 8.50
N LEU A 20 -10.22 1.13 9.48
CA LEU A 20 -11.39 0.30 9.24
C LEU A 20 -12.54 1.10 8.62
N ARG A 21 -12.82 2.31 9.12
CA ARG A 21 -13.84 3.20 8.53
C ARG A 21 -13.53 3.56 7.08
N PHE A 22 -12.27 3.82 6.74
CA PHE A 22 -11.86 4.10 5.37
C PHE A 22 -12.18 2.95 4.41
N PHE A 23 -12.00 1.71 4.86
CA PHE A 23 -12.25 0.50 4.06
C PHE A 23 -13.67 -0.07 4.18
N ASP A 24 -14.49 0.39 5.12
CA ASP A 24 -15.82 -0.19 5.36
C ASP A 24 -16.71 -0.12 4.10
N HIS A 25 -17.18 -1.29 3.63
CA HIS A 25 -17.77 -1.50 2.30
C HIS A 25 -18.98 -0.65 1.99
N GLU A 26 -19.87 -0.46 2.97
CA GLU A 26 -21.15 0.18 2.74
C GLU A 26 -21.08 1.70 2.82
N LYS A 27 -20.04 2.22 3.49
CA LYS A 27 -19.94 3.64 3.81
C LYS A 27 -18.53 4.23 3.70
N GLY A 28 -17.51 3.39 3.54
CA GLY A 28 -16.13 3.85 3.47
C GLY A 28 -15.79 4.43 2.10
N PRO A 29 -14.97 5.48 2.05
CA PRO A 29 -14.66 6.18 0.81
C PRO A 29 -13.67 5.43 -0.10
N ALA A 30 -12.96 4.41 0.42
CA ALA A 30 -11.82 3.78 -0.28
C ALA A 30 -12.17 3.25 -1.67
N PHE A 31 -13.31 2.57 -1.79
CA PHE A 31 -13.73 1.87 -3.00
C PHE A 31 -15.14 2.25 -3.44
N ALA A 32 -15.54 3.50 -3.27
CA ALA A 32 -16.87 3.97 -3.64
C ALA A 32 -17.21 3.71 -5.13
N ASP A 33 -16.21 3.62 -6.01
CA ASP A 33 -16.34 3.32 -7.43
C ASP A 33 -15.95 1.87 -7.80
N ASN A 34 -15.53 1.05 -6.83
CA ASN A 34 -15.16 -0.35 -7.07
C ASN A 34 -15.50 -1.25 -5.85
N PRO A 35 -16.80 -1.50 -5.60
CA PRO A 35 -17.25 -2.21 -4.41
C PRO A 35 -16.76 -3.67 -4.33
N GLU A 36 -16.39 -4.29 -5.44
CA GLU A 36 -15.84 -5.65 -5.43
C GLU A 36 -14.50 -5.75 -4.69
N TRP A 37 -13.72 -4.69 -4.71
CA TRP A 37 -12.43 -4.62 -4.03
C TRP A 37 -12.52 -4.16 -2.58
N ALA A 38 -13.66 -3.59 -2.20
CA ALA A 38 -13.89 -3.10 -0.85
C ALA A 38 -13.69 -4.18 0.23
N LYS A 39 -13.98 -5.46 -0.07
CA LYS A 39 -13.76 -6.58 0.84
C LYS A 39 -12.30 -6.88 1.17
N CYS A 40 -11.33 -6.26 0.47
CA CYS A 40 -9.91 -6.59 0.62
C CYS A 40 -9.34 -6.15 1.98
N TYR A 41 -9.69 -4.98 2.50
CA TYR A 41 -9.06 -4.37 3.69
C TYR A 41 -7.54 -4.42 3.66
N CYS A 42 -6.93 -4.44 2.50
CA CYS A 42 -5.49 -4.65 2.27
C CYS A 42 -4.93 -5.96 2.89
N HIS A 43 -5.79 -6.93 3.22
CA HIS A 43 -5.40 -8.21 3.83
C HIS A 43 -4.79 -9.19 2.83
N PHE A 44 -5.00 -9.00 1.52
CA PHE A 44 -4.52 -9.90 0.48
C PHE A 44 -3.04 -10.27 0.61
N TYR A 45 -2.18 -9.31 0.91
CA TYR A 45 -0.74 -9.50 1.03
C TYR A 45 -0.30 -10.14 2.35
N GLU A 46 -1.21 -10.21 3.32
CA GLU A 46 -0.95 -10.75 4.66
C GLU A 46 -1.38 -12.22 4.80
N VAL A 47 -2.25 -12.69 3.91
CA VAL A 47 -2.76 -14.07 3.94
C VAL A 47 -1.64 -15.04 3.57
N PRO A 48 -1.30 -16.02 4.44
CA PRO A 48 -0.33 -17.05 4.12
C PRO A 48 -0.65 -17.74 2.79
N THR A 49 0.39 -18.06 2.01
CA THR A 49 0.23 -18.66 0.67
C THR A 49 -0.43 -20.04 0.68
N ALA A 50 -0.34 -20.75 1.81
CA ALA A 50 -1.04 -22.02 2.02
C ALA A 50 -2.56 -21.87 2.08
N LEU A 51 -3.07 -20.65 2.29
CA LEU A 51 -4.52 -20.38 2.36
C LEU A 51 -5.00 -19.78 1.05
N THR A 52 -6.22 -20.16 0.65
CA THR A 52 -6.86 -19.64 -0.55
C THR A 52 -7.53 -18.30 -0.26
N TRP A 53 -7.17 -17.27 -1.03
CA TRP A 53 -7.73 -15.92 -0.85
C TRP A 53 -9.28 -15.88 -0.95
N SER A 54 -9.86 -16.65 -1.86
CA SER A 54 -11.32 -16.70 -2.03
C SER A 54 -12.10 -17.18 -0.80
N ASN A 55 -11.42 -17.77 0.20
CA ASN A 55 -12.04 -18.17 1.46
C ASN A 55 -12.24 -16.98 2.43
N PHE A 56 -11.74 -15.80 2.09
CA PHE A 56 -11.84 -14.62 2.92
C PHE A 56 -12.86 -13.64 2.32
N ASP A 57 -13.96 -13.47 3.00
CA ASP A 57 -14.95 -12.43 2.70
C ASP A 57 -14.61 -11.10 3.39
N GLY A 58 -15.44 -10.08 3.17
CA GLY A 58 -15.24 -8.77 3.77
C GLY A 58 -15.20 -8.77 5.30
N PRO A 59 -16.19 -9.39 5.98
CA PRO A 59 -16.17 -9.51 7.45
C PRO A 59 -14.95 -10.23 8.00
N ALA A 60 -14.52 -11.33 7.39
CA ALA A 60 -13.32 -12.07 7.80
C ALA A 60 -12.05 -11.22 7.62
N ASN A 61 -11.90 -10.54 6.47
CA ASN A 61 -10.78 -9.65 6.23
C ASN A 61 -10.75 -8.46 7.20
N ARG A 62 -11.91 -7.88 7.48
CA ARG A 62 -12.05 -6.79 8.45
C ARG A 62 -11.60 -7.22 9.84
N LEU A 63 -12.05 -8.39 10.29
CA LEU A 63 -11.69 -8.93 11.61
C LEU A 63 -10.18 -9.23 11.69
N ALA A 64 -9.62 -9.87 10.67
CA ALA A 64 -8.20 -10.17 10.59
C ALA A 64 -7.35 -8.89 10.65
N MET A 65 -7.70 -7.88 9.87
CA MET A 65 -6.95 -6.62 9.86
C MET A 65 -7.10 -5.85 11.15
N ARG A 66 -8.27 -5.86 11.79
CA ARG A 66 -8.46 -5.30 13.13
C ARG A 66 -7.51 -5.91 14.15
N ALA A 67 -7.38 -7.23 14.16
CA ALA A 67 -6.48 -7.95 15.06
C ALA A 67 -5.01 -7.59 14.79
N ARG A 68 -4.60 -7.58 13.52
CA ARG A 68 -3.21 -7.24 13.12
C ARG A 68 -2.83 -5.79 13.44
N ILE A 69 -3.76 -4.86 13.30
CA ILE A 69 -3.53 -3.46 13.67
C ILE A 69 -3.42 -3.33 15.19
N ALA A 70 -4.31 -3.99 15.94
CA ALA A 70 -4.29 -3.95 17.39
C ALA A 70 -2.99 -4.52 17.99
N SER A 71 -2.40 -5.55 17.36
CA SER A 71 -1.11 -6.13 17.76
C SER A 71 0.11 -5.41 17.15
N ALA A 72 -0.09 -4.30 16.42
CA ALA A 72 0.96 -3.57 15.69
C ALA A 72 1.74 -4.42 14.66
N GLU A 73 1.14 -5.51 14.19
CA GLU A 73 1.70 -6.35 13.12
C GLU A 73 1.52 -5.71 11.74
N MET A 74 0.43 -4.95 11.53
CA MET A 74 0.19 -4.22 10.30
C MET A 74 0.84 -2.85 10.34
N GLU A 75 1.56 -2.51 9.27
CA GLU A 75 2.18 -1.20 9.09
C GLU A 75 1.74 -0.56 7.77
N GLY A 76 1.79 0.75 7.73
CA GLY A 76 1.46 1.56 6.58
C GLY A 76 1.17 3.00 6.98
N TYR A 77 0.60 3.76 6.05
CA TYR A 77 0.38 5.20 6.22
C TYR A 77 -1.01 5.59 5.76
N LEU A 78 -1.66 6.44 6.54
CA LEU A 78 -2.96 7.04 6.25
C LEU A 78 -2.76 8.50 5.83
N ALA A 79 -3.46 8.93 4.80
CA ALA A 79 -3.57 10.33 4.41
C ALA A 79 -4.89 10.87 4.91
N TYR A 80 -4.84 11.97 5.64
CA TYR A 80 -6.00 12.69 6.13
C TYR A 80 -6.16 14.00 5.35
N ALA A 81 -7.38 14.30 4.97
CA ALA A 81 -7.84 15.64 4.62
C ALA A 81 -8.78 16.07 5.73
N ASP A 82 -8.45 17.15 6.41
CA ASP A 82 -9.06 17.49 7.70
C ASP A 82 -8.95 16.29 8.67
N ASP A 83 -10.06 15.78 9.18
CA ASP A 83 -10.10 14.64 10.09
C ASP A 83 -10.52 13.31 9.41
N GLU A 84 -10.69 13.31 8.09
CA GLU A 84 -11.12 12.14 7.35
C GLU A 84 -9.95 11.46 6.62
N VAL A 85 -9.90 10.13 6.67
CA VAL A 85 -8.94 9.35 5.89
C VAL A 85 -9.38 9.35 4.43
N VAL A 86 -8.49 9.84 3.56
CA VAL A 86 -8.71 9.93 2.11
C VAL A 86 -7.74 9.06 1.30
N GLY A 87 -6.76 8.46 1.97
CA GLY A 87 -5.80 7.58 1.31
C GLY A 87 -5.06 6.65 2.25
N TRP A 88 -4.58 5.56 1.71
CA TRP A 88 -3.81 4.51 2.35
C TRP A 88 -2.62 4.09 1.51
N MET A 89 -1.49 3.80 2.16
CA MET A 89 -0.33 3.13 1.57
C MET A 89 0.11 1.97 2.46
N ASN A 90 0.12 0.75 1.91
CA ASN A 90 0.73 -0.41 2.57
C ASN A 90 2.23 -0.40 2.28
N ALA A 91 3.02 -0.11 3.30
CA ALA A 91 4.47 -0.12 3.25
C ALA A 91 5.01 -0.71 4.55
N GLN A 92 5.67 -1.86 4.45
CA GLN A 92 6.11 -2.65 5.61
C GLN A 92 7.51 -3.23 5.40
N PRO A 93 8.25 -3.52 6.47
CA PRO A 93 9.46 -4.35 6.38
C PRO A 93 9.18 -5.70 5.72
N TYR A 94 10.11 -6.18 4.89
CA TYR A 94 9.99 -7.51 4.26
C TYR A 94 9.83 -8.64 5.28
N SER A 95 10.40 -8.49 6.47
CA SER A 95 10.22 -9.45 7.57
C SER A 95 8.76 -9.66 7.97
N LYS A 96 7.89 -8.68 7.73
CA LYS A 96 6.44 -8.74 8.00
C LYS A 96 5.62 -9.09 6.75
N LEU A 97 6.14 -8.84 5.55
CA LEU A 97 5.40 -8.89 4.29
C LEU A 97 5.79 -10.11 3.41
N ARG A 98 6.22 -11.21 4.02
CA ARG A 98 6.70 -12.41 3.32
C ARG A 98 5.76 -13.00 2.26
N PRO A 99 4.43 -13.03 2.42
CA PRO A 99 3.54 -13.58 1.41
C PRO A 99 3.38 -12.71 0.15
N ALA A 100 3.77 -11.44 0.18
CA ALA A 100 3.41 -10.47 -0.86
C ALA A 100 3.93 -10.85 -2.25
N CYS A 101 5.22 -11.18 -2.39
CA CYS A 101 5.78 -11.56 -3.69
C CYS A 101 5.10 -12.81 -4.26
N ALA A 102 4.89 -13.83 -3.44
CA ALA A 102 4.20 -15.04 -3.86
C ALA A 102 2.73 -14.76 -4.24
N ARG A 103 2.04 -13.87 -3.53
CA ARG A 103 0.69 -13.42 -3.87
C ARG A 103 0.65 -12.67 -5.20
N MET A 104 1.65 -11.88 -5.49
CA MET A 104 1.81 -11.19 -6.78
C MET A 104 2.32 -12.11 -7.91
N ARG A 105 2.66 -13.37 -7.60
CA ARG A 105 3.25 -14.34 -8.53
C ARG A 105 4.55 -13.84 -9.19
N ILE A 106 5.36 -13.15 -8.42
CA ILE A 106 6.67 -12.67 -8.87
C ILE A 106 7.78 -13.31 -8.05
N ALA A 107 8.98 -13.36 -8.63
CA ALA A 107 10.17 -13.78 -7.90
C ALA A 107 10.48 -12.77 -6.78
N GLU A 108 10.84 -13.26 -5.61
CA GLU A 108 11.31 -12.41 -4.52
C GLU A 108 12.62 -11.72 -4.95
N PRO A 109 12.68 -10.38 -4.95
CA PRO A 109 13.88 -9.67 -5.36
C PRO A 109 15.01 -9.93 -4.36
N PRO A 110 16.27 -10.12 -4.82
CA PRO A 110 17.39 -10.29 -3.92
C PRO A 110 17.59 -9.03 -3.07
N LEU A 111 17.63 -9.21 -1.76
CA LEU A 111 17.85 -8.12 -0.81
C LEU A 111 19.33 -8.05 -0.44
N PRO A 112 20.03 -6.93 -0.70
CA PRO A 112 21.43 -6.72 -0.31
C PRO A 112 21.59 -6.35 1.17
N VAL A 113 20.50 -6.32 1.92
CA VAL A 113 20.43 -6.02 3.35
C VAL A 113 19.49 -7.02 4.04
N PRO A 114 19.55 -7.16 5.37
CA PRO A 114 18.61 -8.00 6.10
C PRO A 114 17.15 -7.59 5.87
N PRO A 115 16.18 -8.54 5.86
CA PRO A 115 14.77 -8.24 5.57
C PRO A 115 14.10 -7.23 6.52
N HIS A 116 14.65 -7.00 7.70
CA HIS A 116 14.16 -5.99 8.64
C HIS A 116 14.68 -4.57 8.31
N ASP A 117 15.76 -4.47 7.53
CA ASP A 117 16.32 -3.20 7.05
C ASP A 117 15.80 -2.82 5.65
N ALA A 118 14.98 -3.66 5.04
CA ALA A 118 14.33 -3.40 3.77
C ALA A 118 12.80 -3.40 3.95
N ALA A 119 12.11 -2.54 3.20
CA ALA A 119 10.67 -2.48 3.16
C ALA A 119 10.13 -2.68 1.74
N ALA A 120 8.86 -3.05 1.64
CA ALA A 120 8.13 -3.12 0.38
C ALA A 120 6.87 -2.28 0.43
N ILE A 121 6.58 -1.58 -0.65
CA ILE A 121 5.32 -0.87 -0.89
C ILE A 121 4.50 -1.71 -1.85
N VAL A 122 3.34 -2.20 -1.40
CA VAL A 122 2.54 -3.15 -2.18
C VAL A 122 1.16 -2.64 -2.57
N CYS A 123 0.66 -1.58 -1.94
CA CYS A 123 -0.68 -1.09 -2.23
C CYS A 123 -0.83 0.40 -1.92
N PHE A 124 -1.56 1.10 -2.80
CA PHE A 124 -2.13 2.43 -2.55
C PHE A 124 -3.63 2.36 -2.78
N VAL A 125 -4.38 2.97 -1.89
CA VAL A 125 -5.81 3.21 -2.09
C VAL A 125 -6.07 4.68 -1.83
N VAL A 126 -6.65 5.37 -2.81
CA VAL A 126 -7.05 6.77 -2.69
C VAL A 126 -8.54 6.86 -2.99
N ALA A 127 -9.29 7.46 -2.10
CA ALA A 127 -10.72 7.69 -2.28
C ALA A 127 -10.98 8.40 -3.61
N PRO A 128 -11.98 7.97 -4.40
CA PRO A 128 -12.21 8.50 -5.76
C PRO A 128 -12.26 10.02 -5.85
N ALA A 129 -12.90 10.67 -4.88
CA ALA A 129 -13.02 12.13 -4.82
C ALA A 129 -11.67 12.86 -4.65
N TYR A 130 -10.63 12.18 -4.17
CA TYR A 130 -9.30 12.74 -3.90
C TYR A 130 -8.21 12.27 -4.86
N ARG A 131 -8.57 11.47 -5.88
CA ARG A 131 -7.62 11.01 -6.89
C ARG A 131 -7.12 12.18 -7.75
N ARG A 132 -5.92 12.03 -8.30
CA ARG A 132 -5.26 13.04 -9.14
C ARG A 132 -4.94 14.37 -8.45
N GLN A 133 -5.06 14.43 -7.13
CA GLN A 133 -4.77 15.60 -6.29
C GLN A 133 -3.47 15.45 -5.48
N GLY A 134 -2.61 14.50 -5.84
CA GLY A 134 -1.30 14.33 -5.20
C GLY A 134 -1.26 13.42 -3.98
N VAL A 135 -2.39 12.87 -3.50
CA VAL A 135 -2.47 12.06 -2.27
C VAL A 135 -1.47 10.90 -2.27
N ALA A 136 -1.40 10.11 -3.35
CA ALA A 136 -0.45 8.99 -3.43
C ALA A 136 1.02 9.45 -3.38
N ARG A 137 1.34 10.61 -3.96
CA ARG A 137 2.70 11.20 -3.90
C ARG A 137 3.02 11.68 -2.48
N ALA A 138 2.07 12.29 -1.80
CA ALA A 138 2.24 12.72 -0.41
C ALA A 138 2.46 11.52 0.52
N LEU A 139 1.66 10.45 0.38
CA LEU A 139 1.84 9.19 1.09
C LEU A 139 3.24 8.61 0.84
N LEU A 140 3.68 8.55 -0.42
CA LEU A 140 4.99 8.04 -0.77
C LEU A 140 6.11 8.87 -0.15
N ALA A 141 6.08 10.18 -0.28
CA ALA A 141 7.12 11.07 0.25
C ALA A 141 7.24 10.98 1.78
N ALA A 142 6.13 11.10 2.49
CA ALA A 142 6.11 11.01 3.95
C ALA A 142 6.47 9.60 4.45
N GLY A 143 5.99 8.56 3.77
CA GLY A 143 6.31 7.18 4.10
C GLY A 143 7.80 6.88 3.94
N LEU A 144 8.43 7.32 2.85
CA LEU A 144 9.87 7.15 2.64
C LEU A 144 10.69 7.89 3.72
N ALA A 145 10.32 9.11 4.06
CA ALA A 145 10.98 9.87 5.12
C ALA A 145 10.88 9.17 6.48
N ASN A 146 9.69 8.65 6.83
CA ASN A 146 9.49 7.91 8.07
C ASN A 146 10.25 6.57 8.09
N LEU A 147 10.24 5.82 6.99
CA LEU A 147 11.01 4.58 6.86
C LEU A 147 12.51 4.82 7.03
N ALA A 148 13.05 5.87 6.40
CA ALA A 148 14.44 6.28 6.56
C ALA A 148 14.78 6.63 8.02
N ALA A 149 13.93 7.42 8.67
CA ALA A 149 14.10 7.80 10.09
C ALA A 149 14.07 6.59 11.05
N ARG A 150 13.44 5.49 10.62
CA ARG A 150 13.36 4.21 11.37
C ARG A 150 14.51 3.25 11.02
N GLY A 151 15.48 3.67 10.22
CA GLY A 151 16.65 2.86 9.86
C GLY A 151 16.44 1.92 8.68
N ILE A 152 15.31 1.97 7.97
CA ILE A 152 15.13 1.23 6.73
C ILE A 152 16.10 1.76 5.69
N ALA A 153 16.93 0.87 5.17
CA ALA A 153 17.98 1.21 4.22
C ALA A 153 17.53 1.17 2.76
N LEU A 154 16.47 0.40 2.49
CA LEU A 154 16.08 0.05 1.13
C LEU A 154 14.56 -0.14 1.04
N VAL A 155 13.96 0.37 -0.04
CA VAL A 155 12.53 0.20 -0.30
C VAL A 155 12.34 -0.31 -1.73
N ASP A 156 11.55 -1.38 -1.86
CA ASP A 156 11.08 -1.90 -3.14
C ASP A 156 9.60 -1.54 -3.35
N ALA A 157 9.22 -1.41 -4.63
CA ALA A 157 7.83 -1.30 -5.03
C ALA A 157 7.60 -2.06 -6.34
N PHE A 158 6.34 -2.31 -6.67
CA PHE A 158 5.94 -3.26 -7.70
C PHE A 158 4.90 -2.66 -8.68
N PRO A 159 5.19 -1.51 -9.32
CA PRO A 159 4.25 -0.93 -10.27
C PRO A 159 3.96 -1.89 -11.42
N TRP A 160 2.68 -2.01 -11.77
CA TRP A 160 2.27 -2.73 -12.95
C TRP A 160 2.53 -1.91 -14.20
N LYS A 161 2.87 -2.59 -15.28
CA LYS A 161 2.89 -1.97 -16.60
C LYS A 161 1.45 -1.65 -16.98
N ALA A 162 1.18 -0.38 -17.22
CA ALA A 162 -0.09 0.02 -17.81
C ALA A 162 -0.14 -0.46 -19.24
N GLU A 163 -1.17 -1.21 -19.60
CA GLU A 163 -1.46 -1.50 -21.01
C GLU A 163 -1.98 -0.23 -21.70
N PRO A 164 -1.69 -0.04 -23.01
CA PRO A 164 -2.24 1.08 -23.74
C PRO A 164 -3.78 1.04 -23.71
N GLY A 165 -4.40 2.08 -23.16
CA GLY A 165 -5.86 2.16 -22.99
C GLY A 165 -6.36 1.76 -21.61
N ASP A 166 -5.51 1.32 -20.71
CA ASP A 166 -5.87 1.04 -19.32
C ASP A 166 -6.10 2.36 -18.56
N THR A 167 -7.38 2.69 -18.38
CA THR A 167 -7.81 3.98 -17.79
C THR A 167 -8.42 3.84 -16.40
N LYS A 168 -8.58 2.60 -15.92
CA LYS A 168 -9.21 2.38 -14.60
C LYS A 168 -8.24 2.73 -13.48
N ALA A 169 -8.54 3.83 -12.79
CA ALA A 169 -7.72 4.26 -11.66
C ALA A 169 -7.59 3.20 -10.55
N ALA A 170 -8.57 2.30 -10.43
CA ALA A 170 -8.54 1.18 -9.51
C ALA A 170 -7.40 0.19 -9.80
N ASP A 171 -7.04 -0.02 -11.07
CA ASP A 171 -5.99 -0.98 -11.46
C ASP A 171 -4.58 -0.49 -11.09
N HIS A 172 -4.42 0.78 -10.73
CA HIS A 172 -3.13 1.37 -10.31
C HIS A 172 -2.87 1.29 -8.81
N TYR A 173 -3.47 0.34 -8.10
CA TYR A 173 -3.26 0.20 -6.65
C TYR A 173 -1.81 -0.15 -6.25
N HIS A 174 -0.99 -0.63 -7.15
CA HIS A 174 0.46 -0.78 -6.93
C HIS A 174 1.25 0.53 -7.12
N GLY A 175 0.59 1.63 -7.46
CA GLY A 175 1.22 2.87 -7.90
C GLY A 175 1.72 2.80 -9.35
N THR A 176 2.10 3.95 -9.90
CA THR A 176 2.61 4.03 -11.29
C THR A 176 4.12 4.06 -11.32
N LEU A 177 4.72 3.48 -12.38
CA LEU A 177 6.17 3.53 -12.58
C LEU A 177 6.68 4.99 -12.59
N SER A 178 5.95 5.90 -13.25
CA SER A 178 6.33 7.32 -13.31
C SER A 178 6.36 8.00 -11.94
N MET A 179 5.43 7.64 -11.04
CA MET A 179 5.42 8.16 -9.66
C MET A 179 6.67 7.72 -8.89
N PHE A 180 7.03 6.45 -8.99
CA PHE A 180 8.20 5.91 -8.31
C PHE A 180 9.50 6.44 -8.92
N THR A 181 9.61 6.52 -10.25
CA THR A 181 10.79 7.10 -10.92
C THR A 181 11.00 8.55 -10.51
N ALA A 182 9.93 9.35 -10.46
CA ALA A 182 9.99 10.73 -9.98
C ALA A 182 10.43 10.83 -8.50
N ALA A 183 10.17 9.80 -7.70
CA ALA A 183 10.63 9.70 -6.31
C ALA A 183 12.05 9.10 -6.18
N GLY A 184 12.74 8.83 -7.29
CA GLY A 184 14.12 8.34 -7.32
C GLY A 184 14.27 6.83 -7.17
N PHE A 185 13.22 6.06 -7.45
CA PHE A 185 13.34 4.61 -7.59
C PHE A 185 13.92 4.26 -8.96
N VAL A 186 14.70 3.17 -9.00
CA VAL A 186 15.27 2.62 -10.23
C VAL A 186 14.73 1.21 -10.48
N PRO A 187 14.43 0.82 -11.73
CA PRO A 187 14.06 -0.55 -12.06
C PRO A 187 15.21 -1.52 -11.78
N ILE A 188 14.90 -2.68 -11.16
CA ILE A 188 15.87 -3.74 -10.87
C ILE A 188 15.49 -5.08 -11.49
N ALA A 189 14.21 -5.33 -11.76
CA ALA A 189 13.71 -6.54 -12.40
C ALA A 189 12.40 -6.27 -13.12
N THR A 190 12.04 -7.17 -14.02
CA THR A 190 10.74 -7.16 -14.71
C THR A 190 10.20 -8.58 -14.77
N HIS A 191 8.96 -8.76 -14.36
CA HIS A 191 8.21 -10.01 -14.38
C HIS A 191 6.88 -9.74 -15.09
N ASP A 192 6.67 -10.29 -16.27
CA ASP A 192 5.45 -10.09 -17.06
C ASP A 192 4.91 -8.65 -17.00
N ASN A 193 3.89 -8.42 -16.20
CA ASN A 193 3.22 -7.13 -16.04
C ASN A 193 3.75 -6.29 -14.87
N VAL A 194 4.75 -6.78 -14.11
CA VAL A 194 5.27 -6.10 -12.93
C VAL A 194 6.70 -5.63 -13.17
N THR A 195 6.97 -4.37 -12.90
CA THR A 195 8.35 -3.86 -12.80
C THR A 195 8.71 -3.74 -11.32
N VAL A 196 9.76 -4.42 -10.89
CA VAL A 196 10.30 -4.20 -9.54
C VAL A 196 11.18 -2.97 -9.57
N VAL A 197 10.86 -1.99 -8.76
CA VAL A 197 11.65 -0.77 -8.63
C VAL A 197 12.19 -0.63 -7.21
N ARG A 198 13.40 -0.12 -7.06
CA ARG A 198 14.13 -0.04 -5.80
C ARG A 198 14.66 1.36 -5.54
N LYS A 199 14.62 1.78 -4.27
CA LYS A 199 15.26 3.01 -3.81
C LYS A 199 16.11 2.73 -2.56
N SER A 200 17.37 3.20 -2.56
CA SER A 200 18.16 3.32 -1.33
C SER A 200 17.71 4.57 -0.56
N LEU A 201 17.61 4.44 0.76
CA LEU A 201 17.31 5.52 1.69
C LEU A 201 18.55 6.01 2.47
N ARG A 202 19.74 5.41 2.18
CA ARG A 202 21.05 5.79 2.72
C ARG A 202 21.79 6.66 1.74
#